data_c4d3ea837ae5384eb354a851f947e0a3
#
_entry.id   c4d3ea837ae5384eb354a851f947e0a3
#
_cell.length_a   1.000
_cell.length_b   1.000
_cell.length_c   1.000
_cell.angle_alpha   90.00
_cell.angle_beta   90.00
_cell.angle_gamma   90.00
#
_symmetry.space_group_name_H-M   'P 1'
#
loop_
_entity.id
_entity.type
_entity.pdbx_description
1 polymer ?
#
loop_
_entity_poly.entity_id
_entity_poly.type
_entity_poly.pdbx_seq_one_letter_code
_entity_poly.pdbx_strand_id
1 'polypeptide(L)' 'MDNMRTKFVIAVTSRLASAADSDAKVELIEELSENLHSRWQDLTAQGMSESEAFDKAMEDLGNVDELLAY' A
#
# COMPACT_ATOMS: atom_id res chain seq x y z
N MET A 1 11.46 -0.89 15.80
CA MET A 1 11.23 -0.03 14.65
C MET A 1 10.31 -0.72 13.67
N ASP A 2 9.29 -0.02 13.24
CA ASP A 2 8.31 -0.58 12.33
C ASP A 2 8.72 -0.27 10.89
N ASN A 3 9.23 -1.28 10.19
CA ASN A 3 9.64 -1.14 8.79
C ASN A 3 8.53 -1.50 7.82
N MET A 4 7.37 -1.92 8.33
CA MET A 4 6.28 -2.36 7.46
C MET A 4 5.72 -1.21 6.63
N ARG A 5 5.62 -0.01 7.21
CA ARG A 5 5.16 1.16 6.45
C ARG A 5 6.08 1.43 5.26
N THR A 6 7.40 1.30 5.45
CA THR A 6 8.37 1.46 4.38
C THR A 6 8.16 0.42 3.29
N LYS A 7 7.87 -0.82 3.66
CA LYS A 7 7.57 -1.88 2.69
C LYS A 7 6.33 -1.54 1.87
N PHE A 8 5.30 -0.99 2.50
CA PHE A 8 4.10 -0.56 1.78
C PHE A 8 4.40 0.61 0.85
N VAL A 9 5.19 1.58 1.29
CA VAL A 9 5.59 2.71 0.44
C VAL A 9 6.31 2.19 -0.80
N ILE A 10 7.25 1.28 -0.65
CA ILE A 10 7.99 0.69 -1.76
C ILE A 10 7.05 -0.08 -2.69
N ALA A 11 6.15 -0.88 -2.14
CA ALA A 11 5.21 -1.67 -2.92
C ALA A 11 4.25 -0.79 -3.72
N VAL A 12 3.69 0.25 -3.10
CA VAL A 12 2.79 1.19 -3.76
C VAL A 12 3.54 1.96 -4.83
N THR A 13 4.74 2.44 -4.54
CA THR A 13 5.57 3.15 -5.51
C THR A 13 5.84 2.28 -6.73
N SER A 14 6.14 1.01 -6.50
CA SER A 14 6.37 0.05 -7.59
C SER A 14 5.13 -0.13 -8.46
N ARG A 15 3.94 -0.19 -7.83
CA ARG A 15 2.68 -0.32 -8.55
C ARG A 15 2.36 0.91 -9.40
N LEU A 16 2.81 2.09 -8.96
CA LEU A 16 2.57 3.35 -9.65
C LEU A 16 3.74 3.78 -10.54
N ALA A 17 4.71 2.90 -10.75
CA ALA A 17 5.92 3.23 -11.51
C ALA A 17 5.63 3.67 -12.94
N SER A 18 4.54 3.18 -13.55
CA SER A 18 4.14 3.54 -14.90
C SER A 18 3.39 4.86 -14.98
N ALA A 19 2.97 5.42 -13.84
CA ALA A 19 2.26 6.69 -13.83
C ALA A 19 3.24 7.85 -13.92
N ALA A 20 2.79 8.95 -14.54
CA ALA A 20 3.60 10.15 -14.63
C ALA A 20 3.87 10.74 -13.24
N ASP A 21 5.06 11.27 -13.03
CA ASP A 21 5.41 11.92 -11.78
C ASP A 21 4.59 13.19 -11.59
N SER A 22 3.96 13.31 -10.42
CA SER A 22 3.15 14.47 -10.08
C SER A 22 3.01 14.55 -8.57
N ASP A 23 2.59 15.72 -8.09
CA ASP A 23 2.30 15.90 -6.67
C ASP A 23 1.15 14.99 -6.22
N ALA A 24 0.16 14.79 -7.09
CA ALA A 24 -0.96 13.90 -6.83
C ALA A 24 -0.49 12.45 -6.63
N LYS A 25 0.52 12.01 -7.40
CA LYS A 25 1.09 10.68 -7.27
C LYS A 25 1.74 10.51 -5.89
N VAL A 26 2.52 11.51 -5.46
CA VAL A 26 3.20 11.48 -4.16
C VAL A 26 2.16 11.41 -3.02
N GLU A 27 1.13 12.24 -3.08
CA GLU A 27 0.06 12.23 -2.09
C GLU A 27 -0.66 10.89 -2.06
N LEU A 28 -0.93 10.31 -3.22
CA LEU A 28 -1.59 9.01 -3.32
C LEU A 28 -0.74 7.90 -2.71
N ILE A 29 0.57 7.92 -2.95
CA ILE A 29 1.50 6.96 -2.36
C ILE A 29 1.45 7.03 -0.84
N GLU A 30 1.50 8.23 -0.28
CA GLU A 30 1.45 8.43 1.18
C GLU A 30 0.12 7.93 1.76
N GLU A 31 -0.98 8.34 1.15
CA GLU A 31 -2.32 7.97 1.62
C GLU A 31 -2.54 6.46 1.55
N LEU A 32 -2.21 5.84 0.41
CA LEU A 32 -2.37 4.40 0.25
C LEU A 32 -1.47 3.62 1.21
N SER A 33 -0.25 4.09 1.41
CA SER A 33 0.70 3.44 2.32
C SER A 33 0.17 3.45 3.75
N GLU A 34 -0.41 4.56 4.20
CA GLU A 34 -1.01 4.65 5.52
C GLU A 34 -2.22 3.73 5.66
N ASN A 35 -3.08 3.71 4.65
CA ASN A 35 -4.26 2.85 4.64
C ASN A 35 -3.86 1.38 4.68
N LEU A 36 -2.87 0.99 3.90
CA LEU A 36 -2.36 -0.39 3.88
C LEU A 36 -1.74 -0.77 5.20
N HIS A 37 -0.97 0.13 5.81
CA HIS A 37 -0.34 -0.12 7.09
C HIS A 37 -1.40 -0.31 8.19
N SER A 38 -2.41 0.53 8.20
CA SER A 38 -3.53 0.41 9.13
C SER A 38 -4.26 -0.91 8.96
N ARG A 39 -4.54 -1.30 7.73
CA ARG A 39 -5.17 -2.57 7.40
C ARG A 39 -4.33 -3.75 7.87
N TRP A 40 -3.03 -3.68 7.63
CA TRP A 40 -2.09 -4.70 8.06
C TRP A 40 -2.08 -4.86 9.58
N GLN A 41 -2.11 -3.74 10.31
CA GLN A 41 -2.18 -3.78 11.76
C GLN A 41 -3.44 -4.48 12.25
N ASP A 42 -4.58 -4.18 11.64
CA ASP A 42 -5.85 -4.82 11.98
C ASP A 42 -5.80 -6.33 11.72
N LEU A 43 -5.25 -6.73 10.57
CA LEU A 43 -5.16 -8.14 10.20
C LEU A 43 -4.24 -8.91 11.14
N THR A 44 -3.10 -8.33 11.51
CA THR A 44 -2.19 -8.98 12.47
C THR A 44 -2.80 -9.05 13.87
N ALA A 45 -3.59 -8.06 14.24
CA ALA A 45 -4.32 -8.07 15.52
C ALA A 45 -5.37 -9.19 15.56
N GLN A 46 -5.87 -9.60 14.39
CA GLN A 46 -6.83 -10.71 14.28
C GLN A 46 -6.16 -12.09 14.30
N GLY A 47 -4.84 -12.12 14.39
CA GLY A 47 -4.09 -13.36 14.45
C GLY A 47 -3.42 -13.78 13.14
N MET A 48 -3.52 -12.96 12.10
CA MET A 48 -2.88 -13.24 10.82
C MET A 48 -1.36 -13.00 10.94
N SER A 49 -0.56 -13.82 10.27
CA SER A 49 0.88 -13.61 10.26
C SER A 49 1.24 -12.32 9.54
N GLU A 50 2.42 -11.77 9.82
CA GLU A 50 2.88 -10.54 9.18
C GLU A 50 2.90 -10.66 7.65
N SER A 51 3.37 -11.80 7.15
CA SER A 51 3.46 -12.05 5.71
C SER A 51 2.08 -12.18 5.07
N GLU A 52 1.19 -12.94 5.70
CA GLU A 52 -0.18 -13.11 5.20
C GLU A 52 -0.95 -11.80 5.23
N ALA A 53 -0.79 -11.04 6.32
CA ALA A 53 -1.44 -9.74 6.45
C ALA A 53 -0.96 -8.76 5.37
N PHE A 54 0.33 -8.78 5.06
CA PHE A 54 0.89 -7.96 3.99
C PHE A 54 0.27 -8.33 2.64
N ASP A 55 0.26 -9.62 2.31
CA ASP A 55 -0.30 -10.10 1.05
C ASP A 55 -1.78 -9.75 0.94
N LYS A 56 -2.52 -9.91 2.03
CA LYS A 56 -3.95 -9.60 2.06
C LYS A 56 -4.21 -8.11 1.86
N ALA A 57 -3.43 -7.26 2.51
CA ALA A 57 -3.55 -5.81 2.35
C ALA A 57 -3.25 -5.40 0.91
N MET A 58 -2.21 -5.97 0.31
CA MET A 58 -1.86 -5.68 -1.09
C MET A 58 -2.92 -6.19 -2.06
N GLU A 59 -3.53 -7.33 -1.77
CA GLU A 59 -4.63 -7.86 -2.58
C GLU A 59 -5.83 -6.91 -2.55
N ASP A 60 -6.16 -6.37 -1.37
CA ASP A 60 -7.26 -5.43 -1.21
C ASP A 60 -7.00 -4.10 -1.93
N LEU A 61 -5.73 -3.75 -2.14
CA LEU A 61 -5.36 -2.56 -2.89
C LEU A 61 -5.82 -2.64 -4.35
N GLY A 62 -5.79 -3.83 -4.93
CA GLY A 62 -6.20 -4.04 -6.31
C GLY A 62 -5.31 -3.34 -7.32
N ASN A 63 -5.88 -2.90 -8.43
CA ASN A 63 -5.17 -2.21 -9.50
C ASN A 63 -5.20 -0.71 -9.27
N VAL A 64 -4.15 -0.19 -8.65
CA VAL A 64 -4.00 1.25 -8.41
C VAL A 64 -3.92 2.02 -9.72
N ASP A 65 -3.36 1.40 -10.76
CA ASP A 65 -3.25 2.01 -12.08
C ASP A 65 -4.63 2.42 -12.63
N GLU A 66 -5.67 1.65 -12.33
CA GLU A 66 -7.03 1.98 -12.75
C GLU A 66 -7.54 3.25 -12.06
N LEU A 67 -7.13 3.49 -10.81
CA LEU A 67 -7.52 4.68 -10.09
C LEU A 67 -6.91 5.94 -10.68
N LEU A 68 -5.74 5.83 -11.28
CA LEU A 68 -5.05 6.96 -11.91
C LEU A 68 -5.44 7.15 -13.37
N ALA A 69 -6.13 6.18 -13.97
CA ALA A 69 -6.56 6.25 -15.36
C ALA A 69 -7.78 7.17 -15.55
N TYR A 70 -8.37 7.58 -14.48
CA TYR A 70 -9.49 8.52 -14.51
C TYR A 70 -8.95 9.95 -14.33
#